data_bac3eef6c7a878420e18641db40f368f
#
_entry.id   bac3eef6c7a878420e18641db40f368f
#
_cell.length_a   1.000
_cell.length_b   1.000
_cell.length_c   1.000
_cell.angle_alpha   90.00
_cell.angle_beta   90.00
_cell.angle_gamma   90.00
#
_symmetry.space_group_name_H-M   'P 1'
#
loop_
_entity.id
_entity.type
_entity.pdbx_description
1 polymer ?
#
loop_
_entity_poly.entity_id
_entity_poly.type
_entity_poly.pdbx_seq_one_letter_code
_entity_poly.pdbx_strand_id
1 'polypeptide(L)'
;MIERLRAGDVRALARAVSMIEDGLPGAATLLAACREVSRKALRVGVTGPPGAGKSTLVDQMVRLLRAEGKTVGVVAVDPSSPFTGGALLGDRIRMQGFAGDDGVFIRSMASRRAMGGVAHAAANVCSVMGAAGRDVILIETVGVGQDEVEIVGLADVTVVVLAPGMGDEVQSLKAGLMEAADVFAVNKSDRGGAEAVEAEIVAMQGLAAHGEWVPPVVRTVATTGEGVAELMAAVRRCAEQRGNRRSFDFGGKSAAFAQDDNSVSERGAAEVMAAVQLHAEQKPAHRRVSAGMKLDHLGVAVLSIEAARGFYEALGLAVTYEETVEYEKVKTAMLPLGETRIELLEATTTDSVIGRFVEKRGEGLHHIAVRVPSVDEMFERLNAGGVRLASDAVRVGAGGHRYFFVHPASTGGVLLEIVGEGEVG
;
A
#
# COMPACT_ATOMS: atom_id res chain seq x y z
N MET A 1 -12.64 8.51 28.80
CA MET A 1 -12.12 7.59 27.75
C MET A 1 -10.65 7.24 28.03
N ILE A 2 -9.75 8.20 28.10
CA ILE A 2 -8.30 7.96 28.23
C ILE A 2 -7.90 7.17 29.48
N GLU A 3 -8.54 7.42 30.64
CA GLU A 3 -8.29 6.66 31.85
C GLU A 3 -8.64 5.17 31.73
N ARG A 4 -9.75 4.86 31.04
CA ARG A 4 -10.14 3.48 30.76
C ARG A 4 -9.18 2.80 29.78
N LEU A 5 -8.65 3.54 28.79
CA LEU A 5 -7.59 3.04 27.91
C LEU A 5 -6.34 2.70 28.71
N ARG A 6 -5.89 3.59 29.60
CA ARG A 6 -4.74 3.34 30.48
C ARG A 6 -4.91 2.13 31.39
N ALA A 7 -6.16 1.87 31.80
CA ALA A 7 -6.51 0.70 32.60
C ALA A 7 -6.57 -0.61 31.76
N GLY A 8 -6.30 -0.55 30.46
CA GLY A 8 -6.32 -1.73 29.58
C GLY A 8 -7.71 -2.20 29.16
N ASP A 9 -8.76 -1.37 29.35
CA ASP A 9 -10.14 -1.72 29.01
C ASP A 9 -10.29 -1.93 27.48
N VAL A 10 -10.45 -3.20 27.09
CA VAL A 10 -10.56 -3.63 25.66
C VAL A 10 -11.76 -2.99 24.95
N ARG A 11 -12.88 -2.77 25.67
CA ARG A 11 -14.05 -2.11 25.07
C ARG A 11 -13.81 -0.64 24.83
N ALA A 12 -13.09 0.04 25.75
CA ALA A 12 -12.67 1.42 25.55
C ALA A 12 -11.68 1.52 24.38
N LEU A 13 -10.76 0.56 24.24
CA LEU A 13 -9.83 0.48 23.12
C LEU A 13 -10.57 0.32 21.79
N ALA A 14 -11.50 -0.64 21.67
CA ALA A 14 -12.29 -0.86 20.46
C ALA A 14 -13.09 0.40 20.07
N ARG A 15 -13.70 1.08 21.05
CA ARG A 15 -14.47 2.31 20.81
C ARG A 15 -13.58 3.48 20.38
N ALA A 16 -12.41 3.62 20.99
CA ALA A 16 -11.45 4.66 20.65
C ALA A 16 -10.91 4.49 19.22
N VAL A 17 -10.58 3.26 18.83
CA VAL A 17 -10.14 2.92 17.47
C VAL A 17 -11.23 3.27 16.47
N SER A 18 -12.47 2.80 16.65
CA SER A 18 -13.58 3.12 15.75
C SER A 18 -13.87 4.62 15.67
N MET A 19 -13.81 5.34 16.80
CA MET A 19 -14.02 6.78 16.83
C MET A 19 -12.98 7.53 15.97
N ILE A 20 -11.73 7.07 15.98
CA ILE A 20 -10.64 7.69 15.21
C ILE A 20 -10.72 7.33 13.73
N GLU A 21 -11.04 6.06 13.40
CA GLU A 21 -11.21 5.63 12.02
C GLU A 21 -12.38 6.32 11.31
N ASP A 22 -13.49 6.49 12.03
CA ASP A 22 -14.70 7.12 11.50
C ASP A 22 -14.66 8.67 11.54
N GLY A 23 -13.58 9.27 12.06
CA GLY A 23 -13.43 10.73 12.18
C GLY A 23 -14.50 11.40 13.05
N LEU A 24 -15.02 10.70 14.07
CA LEU A 24 -16.12 11.20 14.89
C LEU A 24 -15.71 12.44 15.71
N PRO A 25 -16.68 13.28 16.12
CA PRO A 25 -16.40 14.44 16.96
C PRO A 25 -15.58 14.07 18.20
N GLY A 26 -14.47 14.77 18.44
CA GLY A 26 -13.54 14.50 19.53
C GLY A 26 -12.43 13.48 19.21
N ALA A 27 -12.41 12.90 18.03
CA ALA A 27 -11.35 11.97 17.61
C ALA A 27 -9.95 12.59 17.64
N ALA A 28 -9.79 13.83 17.16
CA ALA A 28 -8.52 14.55 17.19
C ALA A 28 -8.02 14.80 18.62
N THR A 29 -8.89 15.23 19.52
CA THR A 29 -8.56 15.45 20.95
C THR A 29 -8.16 14.13 21.62
N LEU A 30 -8.91 13.06 21.36
CA LEU A 30 -8.59 11.74 21.89
C LEU A 30 -7.24 11.25 21.38
N LEU A 31 -6.95 11.43 20.10
CA LEU A 31 -5.68 11.01 19.48
C LEU A 31 -4.50 11.79 20.06
N ALA A 32 -4.63 13.11 20.25
CA ALA A 32 -3.62 13.94 20.93
C ALA A 32 -3.33 13.42 22.33
N ALA A 33 -4.37 13.17 23.14
CA ALA A 33 -4.21 12.61 24.49
C ALA A 33 -3.61 11.19 24.46
N CYS A 34 -3.91 10.37 23.45
CA CYS A 34 -3.28 9.06 23.28
C CYS A 34 -1.78 9.18 22.97
N ARG A 35 -1.38 10.14 22.12
CA ARG A 35 0.03 10.36 21.78
C ARG A 35 0.87 10.78 22.98
N GLU A 36 0.34 11.64 23.85
CA GLU A 36 1.02 12.08 25.09
C GLU A 36 1.28 10.93 26.05
N VAL A 37 0.38 9.96 26.14
CA VAL A 37 0.45 8.86 27.11
C VAL A 37 0.89 7.53 26.51
N SER A 38 1.07 7.48 25.20
CA SER A 38 1.47 6.26 24.49
C SER A 38 2.81 5.78 25.02
N ARG A 39 2.82 4.57 25.59
CA ARG A 39 4.07 3.87 25.86
C ARG A 39 4.74 3.55 24.53
N LYS A 40 6.08 3.45 24.54
CA LYS A 40 6.83 2.98 23.36
C LYS A 40 6.56 1.47 23.18
N ALA A 41 5.41 1.14 22.60
CA ALA A 41 5.16 -0.21 22.10
C ALA A 41 6.14 -0.52 20.96
N LEU A 42 6.74 -1.70 20.94
CA LEU A 42 7.52 -2.16 19.80
C LEU A 42 6.59 -2.42 18.63
N ARG A 43 6.77 -1.71 17.52
CA ARG A 43 6.00 -1.88 16.29
C ARG A 43 6.78 -2.75 15.32
N VAL A 44 6.21 -3.91 14.96
CA VAL A 44 6.82 -4.86 14.03
C VAL A 44 5.95 -4.95 12.78
N GLY A 45 6.48 -4.51 11.65
CA GLY A 45 5.85 -4.69 10.35
C GLY A 45 6.14 -6.08 9.81
N VAL A 46 5.11 -6.79 9.33
CA VAL A 46 5.23 -8.10 8.70
C VAL A 46 4.68 -7.99 7.28
N THR A 47 5.55 -8.10 6.31
CA THR A 47 5.23 -7.92 4.88
C THR A 47 5.84 -9.04 4.04
N GLY A 48 5.53 -9.07 2.75
CA GLY A 48 6.01 -10.09 1.81
C GLY A 48 4.90 -10.57 0.87
N PRO A 49 5.20 -11.41 -0.13
CA PRO A 49 4.26 -11.79 -1.17
C PRO A 49 3.03 -12.52 -0.63
N PRO A 50 1.91 -12.52 -1.39
CA PRO A 50 0.74 -13.31 -1.07
C PRO A 50 1.10 -14.79 -0.92
N GLY A 51 0.47 -15.49 0.00
CA GLY A 51 0.76 -16.92 0.18
C GLY A 51 2.06 -17.24 0.94
N ALA A 52 2.95 -16.31 1.27
CA ALA A 52 4.16 -16.56 2.07
C ALA A 52 3.86 -17.08 3.50
N GLY A 53 2.61 -16.90 3.98
CA GLY A 53 2.17 -17.38 5.28
C GLY A 53 2.31 -16.34 6.39
N LYS A 54 2.26 -15.05 6.05
CA LYS A 54 2.35 -13.92 7.00
C LYS A 54 1.36 -14.02 8.15
N SER A 55 0.08 -14.18 7.86
CA SER A 55 -0.98 -14.24 8.90
C SER A 55 -0.78 -15.41 9.86
N THR A 56 -0.33 -16.57 9.34
CA THR A 56 -0.02 -17.74 10.18
C THR A 56 1.22 -17.46 11.05
N LEU A 57 2.21 -16.76 10.50
CA LEU A 57 3.42 -16.37 11.24
C LEU A 57 3.08 -15.36 12.34
N VAL A 58 2.24 -14.35 12.02
CA VAL A 58 1.74 -13.37 13.01
C VAL A 58 0.98 -14.06 14.13
N ASP A 59 0.12 -15.07 13.83
CA ASP A 59 -0.56 -15.85 14.87
C ASP A 59 0.44 -16.52 15.83
N GLN A 60 1.50 -17.13 15.31
CA GLN A 60 2.54 -17.74 16.15
C GLN A 60 3.36 -16.72 16.94
N MET A 61 3.66 -15.57 16.35
CA MET A 61 4.33 -14.47 17.07
C MET A 61 3.44 -13.99 18.24
N VAL A 62 2.12 -13.86 18.04
CA VAL A 62 1.19 -13.51 19.12
C VAL A 62 1.21 -14.57 20.21
N ARG A 63 1.15 -15.88 19.87
CA ARG A 63 1.21 -16.98 20.85
C ARG A 63 2.48 -16.94 21.69
N LEU A 64 3.63 -16.76 21.04
CA LEU A 64 4.92 -16.65 21.73
C LEU A 64 4.94 -15.46 22.69
N LEU A 65 4.53 -14.27 22.21
CA LEU A 65 4.51 -13.07 23.04
C LEU A 65 3.53 -13.19 24.22
N ARG A 66 2.38 -13.85 24.01
CA ARG A 66 1.43 -14.10 25.10
C ARG A 66 1.97 -15.11 26.12
N ALA A 67 2.70 -16.12 25.68
CA ALA A 67 3.40 -17.04 26.57
C ALA A 67 4.49 -16.35 27.42
N GLU A 68 5.09 -15.28 26.91
CA GLU A 68 6.03 -14.41 27.63
C GLU A 68 5.30 -13.37 28.53
N GLY A 69 3.98 -13.39 28.61
CA GLY A 69 3.18 -12.45 29.41
C GLY A 69 3.02 -11.06 28.79
N LYS A 70 3.41 -10.86 27.53
CA LYS A 70 3.28 -9.58 26.81
C LYS A 70 1.86 -9.35 26.30
N THR A 71 1.43 -8.10 26.31
CA THR A 71 0.18 -7.67 25.68
C THR A 71 0.44 -7.29 24.21
N VAL A 72 -0.44 -7.75 23.31
CA VAL A 72 -0.22 -7.63 21.86
C VAL A 72 -1.37 -6.91 21.16
N GLY A 73 -1.04 -5.94 20.33
CA GLY A 73 -1.94 -5.40 19.33
C GLY A 73 -1.62 -5.99 17.95
N VAL A 74 -2.64 -6.28 17.16
CA VAL A 74 -2.48 -6.66 15.74
C VAL A 74 -3.28 -5.71 14.88
N VAL A 75 -2.62 -5.09 13.91
CA VAL A 75 -3.23 -4.28 12.85
C VAL A 75 -3.07 -5.04 11.55
N ALA A 76 -4.15 -5.64 11.05
CA ALA A 76 -4.17 -6.28 9.75
C ALA A 76 -4.69 -5.29 8.72
N VAL A 77 -3.89 -4.98 7.71
CA VAL A 77 -4.26 -4.07 6.64
C VAL A 77 -4.62 -4.87 5.41
N ASP A 78 -5.92 -4.92 5.13
CA ASP A 78 -6.49 -5.66 4.00
C ASP A 78 -6.78 -4.74 2.81
N PRO A 79 -6.61 -5.20 1.56
CA PRO A 79 -7.23 -4.53 0.44
C PRO A 79 -8.74 -4.53 0.66
N SER A 80 -9.37 -3.39 0.41
CA SER A 80 -10.82 -3.25 0.56
C SER A 80 -11.54 -4.25 -0.32
N SER A 81 -12.52 -4.98 0.24
CA SER A 81 -13.46 -5.74 -0.56
C SER A 81 -14.20 -4.80 -1.52
N PRO A 82 -14.19 -5.05 -2.82
CA PRO A 82 -14.95 -4.23 -3.77
C PRO A 82 -16.46 -4.30 -3.51
N PHE A 83 -16.94 -5.33 -2.83
CA PHE A 83 -18.38 -5.57 -2.58
C PHE A 83 -18.90 -4.98 -1.27
N THR A 84 -18.11 -4.99 -0.20
CA THR A 84 -18.57 -4.56 1.13
C THR A 84 -17.90 -3.29 1.62
N GLY A 85 -16.83 -2.84 0.95
CA GLY A 85 -16.00 -1.72 1.38
C GLY A 85 -15.34 -1.92 2.76
N GLY A 86 -15.47 -3.12 3.34
CA GLY A 86 -14.83 -3.54 4.59
C GLY A 86 -13.65 -4.47 4.35
N ALA A 87 -12.83 -4.68 5.37
CA ALA A 87 -11.78 -5.68 5.37
C ALA A 87 -12.37 -7.07 5.10
N LEU A 88 -11.72 -7.85 4.24
CA LEU A 88 -12.13 -9.23 3.96
C LEU A 88 -12.11 -10.02 5.27
N LEU A 89 -13.24 -10.66 5.61
CA LEU A 89 -13.45 -11.39 6.86
C LEU A 89 -12.50 -12.59 7.09
N GLY A 90 -11.67 -12.95 6.08
CA GLY A 90 -10.79 -14.13 6.13
C GLY A 90 -9.77 -14.12 7.26
N ASP A 91 -9.22 -12.95 7.63
CA ASP A 91 -8.17 -12.87 8.65
C ASP A 91 -8.73 -12.93 10.08
N ARG A 92 -9.96 -12.43 10.32
CA ARG A 92 -10.65 -12.62 11.60
C ARG A 92 -10.89 -14.09 11.94
N ILE A 93 -11.13 -14.93 10.95
CA ILE A 93 -11.38 -16.36 11.15
C ILE A 93 -10.10 -17.08 11.59
N ARG A 94 -8.93 -16.67 11.08
CA ARG A 94 -7.65 -17.31 11.41
C ARG A 94 -7.17 -16.98 12.82
N MET A 95 -7.54 -15.83 13.37
CA MET A 95 -7.15 -15.38 14.71
C MET A 95 -8.22 -15.61 15.79
N GLN A 96 -9.24 -16.45 15.52
CA GLN A 96 -10.27 -16.81 16.52
C GLN A 96 -9.69 -17.49 17.77
N GLY A 97 -8.47 -18.05 17.69
CA GLY A 97 -7.79 -18.68 18.82
C GLY A 97 -7.48 -17.75 20.00
N PHE A 98 -7.63 -16.42 19.82
CA PHE A 98 -7.41 -15.42 20.88
C PHE A 98 -8.72 -14.78 21.37
N ALA A 99 -9.88 -15.32 20.97
CA ALA A 99 -11.17 -14.85 21.44
C ALA A 99 -11.26 -15.03 22.97
N GLY A 100 -11.41 -13.91 23.69
CA GLY A 100 -11.46 -13.93 25.16
C GLY A 100 -10.12 -13.69 25.88
N ASP A 101 -9.01 -13.50 25.15
CA ASP A 101 -7.74 -13.05 25.73
C ASP A 101 -7.65 -11.52 25.71
N ASP A 102 -7.90 -10.88 26.85
CA ASP A 102 -7.83 -9.41 27.02
C ASP A 102 -6.42 -8.86 26.75
N GLY A 103 -5.40 -9.69 26.75
CA GLY A 103 -4.03 -9.34 26.39
C GLY A 103 -3.81 -9.21 24.88
N VAL A 104 -4.77 -9.61 24.05
CA VAL A 104 -4.69 -9.50 22.58
C VAL A 104 -5.79 -8.58 22.06
N PHE A 105 -5.42 -7.64 21.19
CA PHE A 105 -6.39 -6.79 20.49
C PHE A 105 -6.09 -6.79 19.00
N ILE A 106 -7.06 -7.19 18.19
CA ILE A 106 -6.92 -7.32 16.74
C ILE A 106 -7.84 -6.34 16.04
N ARG A 107 -7.29 -5.59 15.09
CA ARG A 107 -8.04 -4.67 14.23
C ARG A 107 -7.69 -4.88 12.77
N SER A 108 -8.68 -5.29 11.98
CA SER A 108 -8.57 -5.29 10.52
C SER A 108 -8.98 -3.93 9.97
N MET A 109 -8.18 -3.37 9.09
CA MET A 109 -8.39 -2.08 8.45
C MET A 109 -8.51 -2.28 6.93
N ALA A 110 -9.46 -1.58 6.31
CA ALA A 110 -9.63 -1.59 4.86
C ALA A 110 -8.90 -0.40 4.23
N SER A 111 -8.15 -0.65 3.15
CA SER A 111 -7.30 0.36 2.51
C SER A 111 -8.04 1.60 1.95
N ARG A 112 -9.33 1.52 1.64
CA ARG A 112 -10.06 2.57 0.93
C ARG A 112 -10.84 3.58 1.78
N ARG A 113 -10.97 3.41 3.11
CA ARG A 113 -11.82 4.30 3.95
C ARG A 113 -11.06 5.30 4.82
N ALA A 114 -9.74 5.28 4.82
CA ALA A 114 -8.97 6.12 5.73
C ALA A 114 -8.74 7.52 5.14
N MET A 115 -9.26 8.55 5.78
CA MET A 115 -8.90 9.94 5.49
C MET A 115 -7.39 10.13 5.71
N GLY A 116 -6.65 10.53 4.67
CA GLY A 116 -5.20 10.71 4.71
C GLY A 116 -4.36 9.48 4.36
N GLY A 117 -4.98 8.37 3.90
CA GLY A 117 -4.29 7.14 3.52
C GLY A 117 -4.25 6.08 4.64
N VAL A 118 -4.05 4.82 4.22
CA VAL A 118 -4.06 3.66 5.15
C VAL A 118 -2.95 3.75 6.18
N ALA A 119 -1.77 4.23 5.79
CA ALA A 119 -0.64 4.38 6.68
C ALA A 119 -0.95 5.37 7.81
N HIS A 120 -1.57 6.51 7.50
CA HIS A 120 -1.95 7.48 8.52
C HIS A 120 -2.97 6.90 9.52
N ALA A 121 -3.97 6.20 9.03
CA ALA A 121 -4.97 5.56 9.88
C ALA A 121 -4.35 4.45 10.75
N ALA A 122 -3.47 3.62 10.18
CA ALA A 122 -2.75 2.59 10.92
C ALA A 122 -1.85 3.18 12.01
N ALA A 123 -1.15 4.31 11.73
CA ALA A 123 -0.35 5.05 12.71
C ALA A 123 -1.19 5.51 13.91
N ASN A 124 -2.39 6.03 13.62
CA ASN A 124 -3.33 6.48 14.64
C ASN A 124 -3.83 5.31 15.51
N VAL A 125 -4.18 4.19 14.89
CA VAL A 125 -4.59 2.97 15.61
C VAL A 125 -3.44 2.44 16.49
N CYS A 126 -2.21 2.40 15.98
CA CYS A 126 -1.02 2.02 16.76
C CYS A 126 -0.81 2.95 17.97
N SER A 127 -1.04 4.26 17.80
CA SER A 127 -0.92 5.22 18.91
C SER A 127 -1.95 4.97 20.02
N VAL A 128 -3.19 4.62 19.64
CA VAL A 128 -4.25 4.24 20.60
C VAL A 128 -3.93 2.93 21.31
N MET A 129 -3.42 1.92 20.58
CA MET A 129 -3.00 0.65 21.18
C MET A 129 -1.84 0.85 22.16
N GLY A 130 -0.86 1.71 21.83
CA GLY A 130 0.22 2.07 22.74
C GLY A 130 -0.28 2.77 24.00
N ALA A 131 -1.24 3.70 23.87
CA ALA A 131 -1.90 4.37 25.00
C ALA A 131 -2.70 3.39 25.89
N ALA A 132 -3.23 2.31 25.28
CA ALA A 132 -3.90 1.23 26.00
C ALA A 132 -2.92 0.21 26.63
N GLY A 133 -1.61 0.48 26.58
CA GLY A 133 -0.59 -0.32 27.24
C GLY A 133 -0.20 -1.61 26.54
N ARG A 134 -0.41 -1.70 25.22
CA ARG A 134 0.11 -2.84 24.44
C ARG A 134 1.64 -2.77 24.41
N ASP A 135 2.30 -3.92 24.68
CA ASP A 135 3.77 -4.01 24.71
C ASP A 135 4.33 -4.12 23.28
N VAL A 136 3.67 -4.89 22.44
CA VAL A 136 4.05 -5.11 21.04
C VAL A 136 2.86 -4.91 20.12
N ILE A 137 3.09 -4.25 18.99
CA ILE A 137 2.08 -4.05 17.94
C ILE A 137 2.62 -4.67 16.65
N LEU A 138 1.94 -5.71 16.17
CA LEU A 138 2.24 -6.36 14.88
C LEU A 138 1.38 -5.71 13.81
N ILE A 139 2.01 -5.26 12.72
CA ILE A 139 1.34 -4.62 11.59
C ILE A 139 1.51 -5.55 10.39
N GLU A 140 0.44 -6.23 10.01
CA GLU A 140 0.45 -7.16 8.88
C GLU A 140 -0.10 -6.49 7.62
N THR A 141 0.61 -6.65 6.49
CA THR A 141 0.16 -6.22 5.17
C THR A 141 -0.24 -7.41 4.31
N VAL A 142 -1.17 -7.22 3.37
CA VAL A 142 -1.71 -8.33 2.55
C VAL A 142 -0.83 -8.74 1.38
N GLY A 143 0.25 -8.03 1.10
CA GLY A 143 1.22 -8.46 0.08
C GLY A 143 0.89 -7.99 -1.35
N VAL A 144 0.05 -6.96 -1.53
CA VAL A 144 -0.28 -6.44 -2.86
C VAL A 144 -0.32 -4.91 -2.86
N GLY A 145 0.74 -4.24 -3.28
CA GLY A 145 0.66 -2.83 -3.69
C GLY A 145 1.64 -1.86 -3.04
N GLN A 146 1.40 -0.57 -3.33
CA GLN A 146 2.22 0.57 -2.88
C GLN A 146 2.09 0.81 -1.36
N ASP A 147 0.93 0.45 -0.79
CA ASP A 147 0.59 0.63 0.63
C ASP A 147 1.55 -0.13 1.56
N GLU A 148 2.21 -1.19 1.07
CA GLU A 148 3.18 -1.98 1.84
C GLU A 148 4.38 -1.16 2.29
N VAL A 149 4.94 -0.32 1.40
CA VAL A 149 6.12 0.50 1.69
C VAL A 149 5.77 1.59 2.70
N GLU A 150 4.57 2.19 2.59
CA GLU A 150 4.10 3.21 3.52
C GLU A 150 3.85 2.63 4.92
N ILE A 151 3.26 1.43 5.00
CA ILE A 151 2.96 0.77 6.26
C ILE A 151 4.24 0.27 6.93
N VAL A 152 5.20 -0.22 6.16
CA VAL A 152 6.54 -0.58 6.64
C VAL A 152 7.21 0.62 7.32
N GLY A 153 7.02 1.84 6.78
CA GLY A 153 7.52 3.08 7.39
C GLY A 153 6.98 3.40 8.79
N LEU A 154 5.90 2.74 9.22
CA LEU A 154 5.33 2.89 10.58
C LEU A 154 5.96 1.96 11.61
N ALA A 155 6.69 0.93 11.17
CA ALA A 155 7.29 -0.07 12.02
C ALA A 155 8.65 0.40 12.58
N ASP A 156 8.97 -0.04 13.78
CA ASP A 156 10.31 0.10 14.35
C ASP A 156 11.26 -0.96 13.76
N VAL A 157 10.71 -2.14 13.41
CA VAL A 157 11.41 -3.26 12.77
C VAL A 157 10.50 -3.88 11.70
N THR A 158 11.06 -4.11 10.52
CA THR A 158 10.36 -4.72 9.38
C THR A 158 10.84 -6.15 9.15
N VAL A 159 9.90 -7.10 9.19
CA VAL A 159 10.11 -8.50 8.83
C VAL A 159 9.56 -8.73 7.42
N VAL A 160 10.42 -9.12 6.49
CA VAL A 160 10.02 -9.56 5.15
C VAL A 160 9.93 -11.08 5.13
N VAL A 161 8.72 -11.59 4.84
CA VAL A 161 8.43 -13.04 4.84
C VAL A 161 8.44 -13.57 3.42
N LEU A 162 9.28 -14.56 3.16
CA LEU A 162 9.42 -15.27 1.90
C LEU A 162 9.13 -16.76 2.11
N ALA A 163 8.87 -17.51 1.04
CA ALA A 163 8.66 -18.96 1.11
C ALA A 163 9.20 -19.66 -0.14
N PRO A 164 9.58 -20.94 -0.05
CA PRO A 164 9.98 -21.72 -1.22
C PRO A 164 8.90 -21.78 -2.30
N GLY A 165 9.31 -21.79 -3.58
CA GLY A 165 8.41 -21.87 -4.73
C GLY A 165 7.86 -20.52 -5.22
N MET A 166 8.37 -19.40 -4.72
CA MET A 166 7.96 -18.04 -5.09
C MET A 166 8.98 -17.35 -6.04
N GLY A 167 9.66 -18.11 -6.93
CA GLY A 167 10.80 -17.62 -7.72
C GLY A 167 10.54 -16.30 -8.46
N ASP A 168 9.47 -16.21 -9.25
CA ASP A 168 9.14 -14.99 -9.99
C ASP A 168 8.64 -13.85 -9.07
N GLU A 169 8.03 -14.20 -7.95
CA GLU A 169 7.54 -13.23 -6.95
C GLU A 169 8.68 -12.65 -6.12
N VAL A 170 9.74 -13.40 -5.84
CA VAL A 170 10.95 -12.90 -5.17
C VAL A 170 11.68 -11.90 -6.07
N GLN A 171 11.78 -12.18 -7.38
CA GLN A 171 12.38 -11.25 -8.34
C GLN A 171 11.50 -10.00 -8.57
N SER A 172 10.19 -10.13 -8.43
CA SER A 172 9.25 -9.01 -8.53
C SER A 172 9.10 -8.23 -7.22
N LEU A 173 9.63 -8.74 -6.10
CA LEU A 173 9.71 -7.98 -4.86
C LEU A 173 10.47 -6.69 -5.14
N LYS A 174 9.71 -5.60 -5.15
CA LYS A 174 10.22 -4.26 -5.46
C LYS A 174 11.49 -4.03 -4.66
N ALA A 175 12.55 -3.55 -5.29
CA ALA A 175 13.83 -3.24 -4.65
C ALA A 175 13.65 -2.48 -3.32
N GLY A 176 12.66 -1.59 -3.22
CA GLY A 176 12.34 -0.85 -2.00
C GLY A 176 11.86 -1.70 -0.82
N LEU A 177 11.22 -2.86 -1.04
CA LEU A 177 10.79 -3.74 0.06
C LEU A 177 11.98 -4.54 0.61
N MET A 178 12.91 -4.93 -0.27
CA MET A 178 14.15 -5.60 0.13
C MET A 178 15.08 -4.66 0.89
N GLU A 179 15.17 -3.38 0.48
CA GLU A 179 15.94 -2.35 1.17
C GLU A 179 15.34 -1.97 2.54
N ALA A 180 14.03 -2.10 2.68
CA ALA A 180 13.31 -1.79 3.92
C ALA A 180 13.35 -2.95 4.95
N ALA A 181 13.84 -4.12 4.58
CA ALA A 181 13.91 -5.29 5.45
C ALA A 181 14.94 -5.10 6.57
N ASP A 182 14.51 -5.35 7.79
CA ASP A 182 15.39 -5.43 8.96
C ASP A 182 15.71 -6.87 9.35
N VAL A 183 14.79 -7.79 9.01
CA VAL A 183 14.90 -9.23 9.23
C VAL A 183 14.19 -9.93 8.09
N PHE A 184 14.78 -10.99 7.56
CA PHE A 184 14.12 -11.90 6.61
C PHE A 184 13.64 -13.15 7.31
N ALA A 185 12.41 -13.57 7.05
CA ALA A 185 11.86 -14.85 7.47
C ALA A 185 11.62 -15.75 6.25
N VAL A 186 12.35 -16.84 6.13
CA VAL A 186 12.07 -17.88 5.14
C VAL A 186 11.08 -18.86 5.75
N ASN A 187 9.80 -18.60 5.53
CA ASN A 187 8.70 -19.41 6.08
C ASN A 187 8.44 -20.65 5.22
N LYS A 188 7.74 -21.64 5.79
CA LYS A 188 7.52 -22.96 5.16
C LYS A 188 8.85 -23.67 4.86
N SER A 189 9.83 -23.51 5.75
CA SER A 189 11.16 -24.08 5.60
C SER A 189 11.20 -25.62 5.72
N ASP A 190 10.09 -26.23 6.12
CA ASP A 190 9.81 -27.66 6.03
C ASP A 190 9.65 -28.16 4.58
N ARG A 191 9.47 -27.24 3.62
CA ARG A 191 9.37 -27.56 2.20
C ARG A 191 10.73 -27.47 1.52
N GLY A 192 10.95 -28.30 0.50
CA GLY A 192 12.18 -28.23 -0.30
C GLY A 192 12.33 -26.85 -0.97
N GLY A 193 13.59 -26.37 -1.03
CA GLY A 193 13.94 -25.10 -1.66
C GLY A 193 14.15 -23.92 -0.70
N ALA A 194 14.02 -24.10 0.60
CA ALA A 194 14.28 -23.05 1.60
C ALA A 194 15.73 -22.56 1.54
N GLU A 195 16.70 -23.49 1.32
CA GLU A 195 18.13 -23.18 1.15
C GLU A 195 18.36 -22.26 -0.07
N ALA A 196 17.64 -22.49 -1.17
CA ALA A 196 17.78 -21.68 -2.38
C ALA A 196 17.29 -20.24 -2.14
N VAL A 197 16.15 -20.07 -1.46
CA VAL A 197 15.62 -18.74 -1.11
C VAL A 197 16.58 -18.01 -0.18
N GLU A 198 17.12 -18.68 0.83
CA GLU A 198 18.12 -18.09 1.73
C GLU A 198 19.39 -17.67 0.98
N ALA A 199 19.91 -18.53 0.09
CA ALA A 199 21.09 -18.21 -0.72
C ALA A 199 20.84 -17.01 -1.64
N GLU A 200 19.64 -16.88 -2.20
CA GLU A 200 19.24 -15.74 -3.03
C GLU A 200 19.20 -14.44 -2.22
N ILE A 201 18.63 -14.45 -1.01
CA ILE A 201 18.61 -13.30 -0.11
C ILE A 201 20.04 -12.88 0.23
N VAL A 202 20.92 -13.82 0.61
CA VAL A 202 22.31 -13.55 0.96
C VAL A 202 23.08 -12.98 -0.24
N ALA A 203 22.85 -13.51 -1.45
CA ALA A 203 23.45 -12.98 -2.67
C ALA A 203 23.02 -11.54 -2.95
N MET A 204 21.74 -11.23 -2.79
CA MET A 204 21.22 -9.86 -2.94
C MET A 204 21.80 -8.91 -1.89
N GLN A 205 21.91 -9.37 -0.64
CA GLN A 205 22.55 -8.60 0.42
C GLN A 205 24.01 -8.28 0.09
N GLY A 206 24.73 -9.19 -0.53
CA GLY A 206 26.12 -8.96 -0.96
C GLY A 206 26.29 -7.89 -2.04
N LEU A 207 25.23 -7.56 -2.78
CA LEU A 207 25.22 -6.52 -3.82
C LEU A 207 24.79 -5.14 -3.27
N ALA A 208 24.10 -5.10 -2.15
CA ALA A 208 23.66 -3.85 -1.53
C ALA A 208 24.76 -3.26 -0.65
N ALA A 209 24.93 -1.93 -0.68
CA ALA A 209 25.79 -1.23 0.27
C ALA A 209 25.09 -1.25 1.64
N HIS A 210 25.38 -2.25 2.46
CA HIS A 210 24.87 -2.30 3.81
C HIS A 210 25.63 -1.31 4.71
N GLY A 211 24.86 -0.62 5.57
CA GLY A 211 25.40 0.03 6.75
C GLY A 211 25.92 -1.00 7.76
N GLU A 212 26.02 -0.61 9.04
CA GLU A 212 26.48 -1.52 10.11
C GLU A 212 25.54 -2.71 10.42
N TRP A 213 24.29 -2.72 9.87
CA TRP A 213 23.30 -3.78 10.06
C TRP A 213 23.09 -4.58 8.78
N VAL A 214 23.41 -5.86 8.85
CA VAL A 214 23.04 -6.84 7.82
C VAL A 214 21.80 -7.57 8.32
N PRO A 215 20.65 -7.48 7.61
CA PRO A 215 19.42 -8.15 8.02
C PRO A 215 19.61 -9.66 8.15
N PRO A 216 19.40 -10.28 9.32
CA PRO A 216 19.52 -11.72 9.48
C PRO A 216 18.42 -12.44 8.71
N VAL A 217 18.72 -13.63 8.20
CA VAL A 217 17.76 -14.55 7.58
C VAL A 217 17.43 -15.64 8.61
N VAL A 218 16.15 -15.81 8.92
CA VAL A 218 15.64 -16.79 9.88
C VAL A 218 14.68 -17.75 9.19
N ARG A 219 14.92 -19.05 9.29
CA ARG A 219 13.99 -20.07 8.81
C ARG A 219 12.85 -20.26 9.79
N THR A 220 11.62 -20.36 9.29
CA THR A 220 10.44 -20.57 10.12
C THR A 220 9.49 -21.59 9.51
N VAL A 221 8.75 -22.29 10.37
CA VAL A 221 7.60 -23.12 10.02
C VAL A 221 6.40 -22.61 10.81
N ALA A 222 5.67 -21.66 10.24
CA ALA A 222 4.59 -20.98 10.95
C ALA A 222 3.46 -21.91 11.42
N THR A 223 3.29 -23.09 10.81
CA THR A 223 2.28 -24.08 11.22
C THR A 223 2.62 -24.77 12.52
N THR A 224 3.92 -24.94 12.84
CA THR A 224 4.41 -25.59 14.07
C THR A 224 4.95 -24.60 15.09
N GLY A 225 5.30 -23.37 14.67
CA GLY A 225 5.96 -22.37 15.50
C GLY A 225 7.49 -22.49 15.51
N GLU A 226 8.07 -23.42 14.77
CA GLU A 226 9.51 -23.59 14.64
C GLU A 226 10.16 -22.32 14.06
N GLY A 227 11.30 -21.88 14.63
CA GLY A 227 12.02 -20.68 14.22
C GLY A 227 11.39 -19.35 14.66
N VAL A 228 10.18 -19.33 15.24
CA VAL A 228 9.50 -18.08 15.63
C VAL A 228 10.18 -17.41 16.82
N ALA A 229 10.73 -18.17 17.76
CA ALA A 229 11.49 -17.62 18.88
C ALA A 229 12.78 -16.95 18.40
N GLU A 230 13.50 -17.55 17.47
CA GLU A 230 14.69 -17.01 16.83
C GLU A 230 14.37 -15.74 16.03
N LEU A 231 13.25 -15.74 15.31
CA LEU A 231 12.76 -14.58 14.60
C LEU A 231 12.49 -13.41 15.55
N MET A 232 11.78 -13.64 16.65
CA MET A 232 11.49 -12.61 17.64
C MET A 232 12.76 -12.14 18.35
N ALA A 233 13.74 -13.01 18.58
CA ALA A 233 15.04 -12.61 19.10
C ALA A 233 15.81 -11.70 18.13
N ALA A 234 15.77 -11.98 16.81
CA ALA A 234 16.34 -11.12 15.77
C ALA A 234 15.65 -9.75 15.72
N VAL A 235 14.31 -9.72 15.78
CA VAL A 235 13.51 -8.48 15.86
C VAL A 235 13.92 -7.62 17.06
N ARG A 236 14.05 -8.22 18.25
CA ARG A 236 14.45 -7.49 19.47
C ARG A 236 15.86 -6.92 19.36
N ARG A 237 16.83 -7.69 18.85
CA ARG A 237 18.21 -7.20 18.61
C ARG A 237 18.24 -6.01 17.67
N CYS A 238 17.46 -6.06 16.58
CA CYS A 238 17.35 -4.95 15.66
C CYS A 238 16.76 -3.70 16.33
N ALA A 239 15.68 -3.86 17.10
CA ALA A 239 15.04 -2.76 17.82
C ALA A 239 15.98 -2.10 18.84
N GLU A 240 16.77 -2.89 19.57
CA GLU A 240 17.76 -2.40 20.54
C GLU A 240 18.87 -1.60 19.86
N GLN A 241 19.42 -2.08 18.74
CA GLN A 241 20.44 -1.36 17.99
C GLN A 241 19.92 -0.03 17.42
N ARG A 242 18.69 -0.01 16.89
CA ARG A 242 18.05 1.23 16.43
C ARG A 242 17.71 2.17 17.58
N GLY A 243 17.28 1.66 18.72
CA GLY A 243 17.03 2.42 19.94
C GLY A 243 18.28 3.12 20.46
N ASN A 244 19.41 2.45 20.46
CA ASN A 244 20.70 3.04 20.81
C ASN A 244 21.15 4.13 19.83
N ARG A 245 20.87 4.00 18.52
CA ARG A 245 21.18 5.03 17.52
C ARG A 245 20.32 6.27 17.66
N ARG A 246 19.02 6.11 17.95
CA ARG A 246 18.12 7.26 18.19
C ARG A 246 18.50 8.09 19.42
N SER A 247 19.25 7.55 20.35
CA SER A 247 19.83 8.31 21.47
C SER A 247 21.10 9.10 21.11
N PHE A 248 21.78 8.77 19.98
CA PHE A 248 22.98 9.42 19.49
C PHE A 248 22.72 10.40 18.32
N ASP A 249 21.64 10.21 17.54
CA ASP A 249 21.31 11.00 16.35
C ASP A 249 20.18 12.02 16.62
N PHE A 250 20.39 12.95 17.52
CA PHE A 250 19.62 14.20 17.57
C PHE A 250 20.12 15.25 16.56
N GLY A 251 20.67 14.83 15.43
CA GLY A 251 21.22 15.71 14.41
C GLY A 251 21.14 15.20 12.98
N GLY A 252 19.99 14.77 12.46
CA GLY A 252 19.88 14.56 11.02
C GLY A 252 18.81 13.57 10.57
N LYS A 253 17.76 14.10 9.96
CA LYS A 253 16.86 13.43 9.00
C LYS A 253 15.79 12.45 9.53
N SER A 254 15.09 12.78 10.60
CA SER A 254 13.80 12.13 10.89
C SER A 254 12.78 13.08 11.56
N ALA A 255 12.80 14.35 11.19
CA ALA A 255 11.91 15.38 11.78
C ALA A 255 10.90 15.92 10.75
N ALA A 256 10.42 15.09 9.80
CA ALA A 256 9.43 15.54 8.83
C ALA A 256 7.97 15.18 9.19
N PHE A 257 7.69 14.52 10.33
CA PHE A 257 6.34 14.09 10.67
C PHE A 257 5.90 14.28 12.13
N ALA A 258 6.58 15.11 12.89
CA ALA A 258 6.10 15.46 14.25
C ALA A 258 6.61 16.84 14.65
N GLN A 259 5.88 17.88 14.25
CA GLN A 259 5.77 19.14 14.98
C GLN A 259 4.89 20.12 14.19
N ASP A 260 3.60 20.09 14.48
CA ASP A 260 2.80 21.31 14.54
C ASP A 260 2.66 21.60 16.04
N ASP A 261 3.59 22.36 16.57
CA ASP A 261 3.45 22.97 17.87
C ASP A 261 3.68 24.48 17.72
N ASN A 262 2.59 25.20 17.96
CA ASN A 262 2.45 26.64 17.96
C ASN A 262 3.34 27.27 19.06
N SER A 263 4.58 27.60 18.71
CA SER A 263 5.34 28.67 19.41
C SER A 263 6.63 29.00 18.65
N VAL A 264 6.52 29.61 17.49
CA VAL A 264 7.66 30.28 16.83
C VAL A 264 7.45 31.77 17.00
N SER A 265 8.38 32.43 17.72
CA SER A 265 8.43 33.86 17.82
C SER A 265 8.59 34.50 16.41
N GLU A 266 7.92 35.64 16.19
CA GLU A 266 7.85 36.34 14.90
C GLU A 266 9.19 36.62 14.21
N ARG A 267 10.33 36.49 14.91
CA ARG A 267 11.69 36.64 14.33
C ARG A 267 12.19 35.39 13.62
N GLY A 268 11.83 34.20 14.04
CA GLY A 268 12.22 32.94 13.38
C GLY A 268 11.48 32.68 12.08
N ALA A 269 10.25 33.17 11.95
CA ALA A 269 9.44 32.99 10.75
C ALA A 269 9.99 33.75 9.53
N ALA A 270 10.60 34.93 9.73
CA ALA A 270 11.16 35.72 8.65
C ALA A 270 12.46 35.10 8.06
N GLU A 271 13.31 34.50 8.91
CA GLU A 271 14.54 33.82 8.47
C GLU A 271 14.25 32.49 7.77
N VAL A 272 13.26 31.74 8.24
CA VAL A 272 12.82 30.49 7.58
C VAL A 272 12.16 30.78 6.24
N MET A 273 11.36 31.85 6.14
CA MET A 273 10.75 32.26 4.86
C MET A 273 11.79 32.75 3.86
N ALA A 274 12.83 33.46 4.29
CA ALA A 274 13.96 33.84 3.43
C ALA A 274 14.76 32.64 2.94
N ALA A 275 15.02 31.64 3.80
CA ALA A 275 15.73 30.41 3.42
C ALA A 275 14.90 29.54 2.47
N VAL A 276 13.57 29.47 2.66
CA VAL A 276 12.65 28.75 1.76
C VAL A 276 12.55 29.44 0.40
N GLN A 277 12.55 30.78 0.35
CA GLN A 277 12.56 31.53 -0.90
C GLN A 277 13.87 31.38 -1.67
N LEU A 278 15.04 31.40 -1.03
CA LEU A 278 16.33 31.17 -1.69
C LEU A 278 16.48 29.72 -2.21
N HIS A 279 15.86 28.74 -1.58
CA HIS A 279 15.87 27.33 -2.05
C HIS A 279 14.87 27.07 -3.17
N ALA A 280 13.81 27.86 -3.25
CA ALA A 280 12.80 27.76 -4.32
C ALA A 280 13.30 28.30 -5.65
N GLU A 281 14.29 29.22 -5.64
CA GLU A 281 14.86 29.80 -6.88
C GLU A 281 15.95 28.95 -7.54
N GLN A 282 16.42 27.86 -6.90
CA GLN A 282 17.50 27.00 -7.42
C GLN A 282 17.07 25.61 -7.89
N LYS A 283 15.77 25.26 -7.86
CA LYS A 283 15.25 24.04 -8.51
C LYS A 283 14.38 24.42 -9.70
N PRO A 284 14.54 23.75 -10.87
CA PRO A 284 13.63 23.99 -11.98
C PRO A 284 12.21 23.68 -11.49
N ALA A 285 11.33 24.63 -11.71
CA ALA A 285 9.96 24.63 -11.21
C ALA A 285 9.22 23.35 -11.61
N HIS A 286 9.09 22.40 -10.70
CA HIS A 286 8.00 21.44 -10.74
C HIS A 286 6.70 22.21 -10.40
N ARG A 287 6.22 22.94 -11.38
CA ARG A 287 4.91 23.57 -11.38
C ARG A 287 3.90 22.48 -11.05
N ARG A 288 3.09 22.65 -10.00
CA ARG A 288 1.99 21.77 -9.66
C ARG A 288 1.11 21.55 -10.91
N VAL A 289 1.21 20.39 -11.54
CA VAL A 289 0.54 20.04 -12.80
C VAL A 289 -0.78 19.34 -12.54
N SER A 290 -1.29 19.32 -11.33
CA SER A 290 -2.59 18.73 -11.00
C SER A 290 -3.80 19.63 -11.31
N ALA A 291 -3.59 20.90 -11.69
CA ALA A 291 -4.70 21.76 -12.11
C ALA A 291 -5.18 21.30 -13.51
N GLY A 292 -6.37 20.66 -13.57
CA GLY A 292 -7.02 20.25 -14.80
C GLY A 292 -6.90 18.77 -15.18
N MET A 293 -6.18 17.94 -14.42
CA MET A 293 -6.17 16.50 -14.67
C MET A 293 -7.35 15.81 -13.97
N LYS A 294 -8.04 14.90 -14.69
CA LYS A 294 -9.17 14.12 -14.16
C LYS A 294 -9.09 12.67 -14.62
N LEU A 295 -9.65 11.75 -13.83
CA LEU A 295 -9.92 10.40 -14.31
C LEU A 295 -10.97 10.49 -15.42
N ASP A 296 -10.65 9.96 -16.60
CA ASP A 296 -11.57 9.94 -17.73
C ASP A 296 -12.41 8.67 -17.74
N HIS A 297 -11.76 7.51 -17.88
CA HIS A 297 -12.45 6.23 -17.88
C HIS A 297 -11.56 5.08 -17.40
N LEU A 298 -12.21 3.94 -17.16
CA LEU A 298 -11.57 2.65 -16.87
C LEU A 298 -11.88 1.72 -18.03
N GLY A 299 -10.88 1.30 -18.78
CA GLY A 299 -11.01 0.33 -19.87
C GLY A 299 -11.01 -1.09 -19.33
N VAL A 300 -12.08 -1.83 -19.54
CA VAL A 300 -12.28 -3.22 -19.10
C VAL A 300 -12.40 -4.12 -20.32
N ALA A 301 -11.44 -5.01 -20.52
CA ALA A 301 -11.47 -6.01 -21.59
C ALA A 301 -12.44 -7.13 -21.21
N VAL A 302 -13.35 -7.45 -22.11
CA VAL A 302 -14.38 -8.49 -21.95
C VAL A 302 -14.42 -9.40 -23.19
N LEU A 303 -14.87 -10.63 -23.01
CA LEU A 303 -15.10 -11.59 -24.10
C LEU A 303 -16.28 -11.19 -24.98
N SER A 304 -17.33 -10.60 -24.35
CA SER A 304 -18.50 -10.10 -25.03
C SER A 304 -19.10 -8.92 -24.26
N ILE A 305 -19.25 -7.79 -24.93
CA ILE A 305 -19.91 -6.61 -24.36
C ILE A 305 -21.37 -6.92 -24.01
N GLU A 306 -22.08 -7.67 -24.87
CA GLU A 306 -23.47 -8.05 -24.61
C GLU A 306 -23.64 -8.90 -23.36
N ALA A 307 -22.71 -9.83 -23.12
CA ALA A 307 -22.73 -10.66 -21.90
C ALA A 307 -22.38 -9.84 -20.65
N ALA A 308 -21.40 -8.94 -20.75
CA ALA A 308 -20.92 -8.13 -19.63
C ALA A 308 -21.92 -7.03 -19.22
N ARG A 309 -22.62 -6.40 -20.19
CA ARG A 309 -23.51 -5.26 -19.95
C ARG A 309 -24.64 -5.55 -18.96
N GLY A 310 -25.16 -6.79 -18.91
CA GLY A 310 -26.22 -7.17 -18.00
C GLY A 310 -25.88 -6.93 -16.52
N PHE A 311 -24.63 -7.13 -16.12
CA PHE A 311 -24.16 -6.81 -14.77
C PHE A 311 -24.16 -5.29 -14.49
N TYR A 312 -23.67 -4.48 -15.45
CA TYR A 312 -23.61 -3.03 -15.28
C TYR A 312 -25.00 -2.39 -15.32
N GLU A 313 -25.91 -2.91 -16.15
CA GLU A 313 -27.30 -2.49 -16.20
C GLU A 313 -28.03 -2.80 -14.86
N ALA A 314 -27.74 -3.95 -14.23
CA ALA A 314 -28.27 -4.27 -12.90
C ALA A 314 -27.74 -3.31 -11.82
N LEU A 315 -26.59 -2.65 -12.02
CA LEU A 315 -26.09 -1.56 -11.18
C LEU A 315 -26.74 -0.21 -11.48
N GLY A 316 -27.59 -0.12 -12.51
CA GLY A 316 -28.21 1.12 -12.97
C GLY A 316 -27.35 1.92 -13.97
N LEU A 317 -26.30 1.33 -14.52
CA LEU A 317 -25.45 1.95 -15.55
C LEU A 317 -25.96 1.52 -16.93
N ALA A 318 -26.35 2.49 -17.76
CA ALA A 318 -26.77 2.21 -19.14
C ALA A 318 -25.64 2.52 -20.11
N VAL A 319 -25.50 1.71 -21.16
CA VAL A 319 -24.62 2.03 -22.28
C VAL A 319 -25.16 3.24 -23.01
N THR A 320 -24.32 4.27 -23.13
CA THR A 320 -24.70 5.53 -23.82
C THR A 320 -24.11 5.68 -25.20
N TYR A 321 -23.03 4.95 -25.47
CA TYR A 321 -22.32 4.99 -26.74
C TYR A 321 -21.63 3.64 -27.03
N GLU A 322 -21.78 3.17 -28.27
CA GLU A 322 -21.06 2.00 -28.77
C GLU A 322 -20.40 2.35 -30.11
N GLU A 323 -19.16 1.90 -30.30
CA GLU A 323 -18.42 2.09 -31.55
C GLU A 323 -17.53 0.90 -31.84
N THR A 324 -17.26 0.63 -33.11
CA THR A 324 -16.22 -0.31 -33.53
C THR A 324 -15.06 0.47 -34.12
N VAL A 325 -13.90 0.37 -33.46
CA VAL A 325 -12.67 1.02 -33.91
C VAL A 325 -11.93 0.03 -34.82
N GLU A 326 -12.18 0.13 -36.11
CA GLU A 326 -11.73 -0.87 -37.10
C GLU A 326 -10.20 -1.06 -37.13
N TYR A 327 -9.43 0.04 -37.03
CA TYR A 327 -7.96 -0.04 -37.10
C TYR A 327 -7.35 -0.66 -35.83
N GLU A 328 -8.03 -0.60 -34.67
CA GLU A 328 -7.63 -1.28 -33.43
C GLU A 328 -8.23 -2.68 -33.31
N LYS A 329 -9.18 -3.00 -34.16
CA LYS A 329 -9.95 -4.26 -34.13
C LYS A 329 -10.65 -4.47 -32.78
N VAL A 330 -11.28 -3.43 -32.27
CA VAL A 330 -11.94 -3.40 -30.96
C VAL A 330 -13.32 -2.79 -31.08
N LYS A 331 -14.31 -3.42 -30.45
CA LYS A 331 -15.63 -2.84 -30.20
C LYS A 331 -15.63 -2.25 -28.80
N THR A 332 -16.13 -1.04 -28.64
CA THR A 332 -16.20 -0.34 -27.35
C THR A 332 -17.62 -0.01 -26.98
N ALA A 333 -17.93 -0.03 -25.67
CA ALA A 333 -19.20 0.45 -25.12
C ALA A 333 -18.95 1.29 -23.87
N MET A 334 -19.51 2.51 -23.84
CA MET A 334 -19.32 3.49 -22.78
C MET A 334 -20.49 3.50 -21.81
N LEU A 335 -20.20 3.37 -20.51
CA LEU A 335 -21.17 3.44 -19.42
C LEU A 335 -20.79 4.60 -18.48
N PRO A 336 -21.57 5.69 -18.42
CA PRO A 336 -21.31 6.81 -17.52
C PRO A 336 -21.36 6.40 -16.06
N LEU A 337 -20.39 6.89 -15.26
CA LEU A 337 -20.31 6.69 -13.81
C LEU A 337 -19.91 8.01 -13.12
N GLY A 338 -20.88 8.88 -12.86
CA GLY A 338 -20.64 10.23 -12.37
C GLY A 338 -19.84 11.08 -13.36
N GLU A 339 -18.69 11.63 -12.94
CA GLU A 339 -17.80 12.42 -13.83
C GLU A 339 -16.83 11.53 -14.65
N THR A 340 -16.83 10.23 -14.44
CA THR A 340 -15.98 9.23 -15.15
C THR A 340 -16.84 8.24 -15.92
N ARG A 341 -16.24 7.28 -16.58
CA ARG A 341 -16.91 6.25 -17.38
C ARG A 341 -16.27 4.89 -17.20
N ILE A 342 -17.01 3.83 -17.47
CA ILE A 342 -16.46 2.49 -17.73
C ILE A 342 -16.52 2.29 -19.23
N GLU A 343 -15.42 1.89 -19.84
CA GLU A 343 -15.33 1.49 -21.22
C GLU A 343 -15.17 -0.02 -21.30
N LEU A 344 -16.16 -0.72 -21.85
CA LEU A 344 -16.03 -2.14 -22.15
C LEU A 344 -15.37 -2.31 -23.51
N LEU A 345 -14.40 -3.21 -23.58
CA LEU A 345 -13.57 -3.46 -24.76
C LEU A 345 -13.71 -4.92 -25.19
N GLU A 346 -14.30 -5.14 -26.36
CA GLU A 346 -14.42 -6.48 -26.95
C GLU A 346 -13.55 -6.57 -28.20
N ALA A 347 -12.74 -7.60 -28.30
CA ALA A 347 -11.91 -7.84 -29.46
C ALA A 347 -12.76 -8.30 -30.66
N THR A 348 -12.63 -7.63 -31.80
CA THR A 348 -13.26 -8.12 -33.05
C THR A 348 -12.44 -9.26 -33.72
N THR A 349 -11.17 -9.37 -33.35
CA THR A 349 -10.27 -10.44 -33.81
C THR A 349 -9.29 -10.84 -32.70
N THR A 350 -8.89 -12.10 -32.65
CA THR A 350 -7.99 -12.64 -31.61
C THR A 350 -6.58 -12.02 -31.68
N ASP A 351 -6.16 -11.54 -32.84
CA ASP A 351 -4.86 -10.88 -33.04
C ASP A 351 -4.83 -9.41 -32.64
N SER A 352 -5.95 -8.83 -32.22
CA SER A 352 -6.02 -7.46 -31.68
C SER A 352 -5.27 -7.33 -30.33
N VAL A 353 -5.04 -6.09 -29.89
CA VAL A 353 -4.43 -5.82 -28.57
C VAL A 353 -5.30 -6.40 -27.45
N ILE A 354 -6.61 -6.17 -27.54
CA ILE A 354 -7.58 -6.69 -26.57
C ILE A 354 -7.71 -8.21 -26.65
N GLY A 355 -7.71 -8.79 -27.85
CA GLY A 355 -7.75 -10.25 -28.04
C GLY A 355 -6.57 -10.94 -27.35
N ARG A 356 -5.35 -10.46 -27.59
CA ARG A 356 -4.14 -10.98 -26.92
C ARG A 356 -4.15 -10.76 -25.41
N PHE A 357 -4.72 -9.65 -24.94
CA PHE A 357 -4.85 -9.40 -23.51
C PHE A 357 -5.79 -10.43 -22.87
N VAL A 358 -6.97 -10.62 -23.43
CA VAL A 358 -7.97 -11.57 -22.92
C VAL A 358 -7.44 -13.01 -22.98
N GLU A 359 -6.77 -13.39 -24.06
CA GLU A 359 -6.14 -14.72 -24.21
C GLU A 359 -5.11 -14.98 -23.09
N LYS A 360 -4.28 -13.97 -22.76
CA LYS A 360 -3.17 -14.13 -21.82
C LYS A 360 -3.57 -13.94 -20.36
N ARG A 361 -4.54 -13.05 -20.05
CA ARG A 361 -4.88 -12.62 -18.71
C ARG A 361 -6.35 -12.83 -18.32
N GLY A 362 -7.20 -13.22 -19.26
CA GLY A 362 -8.65 -13.27 -19.09
C GLY A 362 -9.28 -11.88 -19.16
N GLU A 363 -10.58 -11.81 -18.85
CA GLU A 363 -11.34 -10.57 -18.75
C GLU A 363 -10.85 -9.71 -17.55
N GLY A 364 -10.87 -8.39 -17.68
CA GLY A 364 -10.51 -7.51 -16.58
C GLY A 364 -10.02 -6.14 -17.00
N LEU A 365 -9.49 -5.39 -16.04
CA LEU A 365 -8.98 -4.03 -16.25
C LEU A 365 -7.80 -4.04 -17.22
N HIS A 366 -7.99 -3.39 -18.36
CA HIS A 366 -6.97 -3.24 -19.40
C HIS A 366 -6.15 -1.96 -19.21
N HIS A 367 -6.81 -0.81 -19.01
CA HIS A 367 -6.13 0.47 -18.83
C HIS A 367 -6.92 1.44 -17.95
N ILE A 368 -6.23 2.47 -17.49
CA ILE A 368 -6.81 3.63 -16.82
C ILE A 368 -6.58 4.84 -17.73
N ALA A 369 -7.59 5.62 -18.01
CA ALA A 369 -7.47 6.83 -18.80
C ALA A 369 -7.53 8.09 -17.92
N VAL A 370 -6.57 8.99 -18.14
CA VAL A 370 -6.47 10.27 -17.46
C VAL A 370 -6.59 11.40 -18.47
N ARG A 371 -7.57 12.27 -18.26
CA ARG A 371 -7.78 13.46 -19.07
C ARG A 371 -6.81 14.55 -18.66
N VAL A 372 -6.19 15.19 -19.67
CA VAL A 372 -5.24 16.28 -19.49
C VAL A 372 -5.65 17.48 -20.37
N PRO A 373 -5.28 18.72 -19.99
CA PRO A 373 -5.57 19.90 -20.78
C PRO A 373 -4.89 19.93 -22.15
N SER A 374 -3.67 19.38 -22.26
CA SER A 374 -2.92 19.30 -23.51
C SER A 374 -2.19 17.98 -23.60
N VAL A 375 -2.61 17.13 -24.55
CA VAL A 375 -2.01 15.82 -24.80
C VAL A 375 -0.61 15.94 -25.37
N ASP A 376 -0.39 16.90 -26.29
CA ASP A 376 0.92 17.11 -26.92
C ASP A 376 1.97 17.56 -25.92
N GLU A 377 1.65 18.56 -25.11
CA GLU A 377 2.55 19.02 -24.06
C GLU A 377 2.87 17.90 -23.05
N MET A 378 1.87 17.07 -22.74
CA MET A 378 2.06 15.94 -21.84
C MET A 378 2.95 14.88 -22.48
N PHE A 379 2.76 14.56 -23.75
CA PHE A 379 3.58 13.61 -24.51
C PHE A 379 5.04 14.05 -24.54
N GLU A 380 5.31 15.30 -24.97
CA GLU A 380 6.65 15.85 -25.02
C GLU A 380 7.33 15.87 -23.64
N ARG A 381 6.60 16.27 -22.62
CA ARG A 381 7.11 16.34 -21.24
C ARG A 381 7.51 14.96 -20.69
N LEU A 382 6.67 13.94 -20.88
CA LEU A 382 6.96 12.59 -20.42
C LEU A 382 8.11 11.96 -21.20
N ASN A 383 8.15 12.19 -22.52
CA ASN A 383 9.22 11.71 -23.38
C ASN A 383 10.57 12.37 -23.02
N ALA A 384 10.60 13.68 -22.82
CA ALA A 384 11.79 14.40 -22.36
C ALA A 384 12.23 14.00 -20.93
N GLY A 385 11.28 13.59 -20.09
CA GLY A 385 11.52 13.07 -18.75
C GLY A 385 12.02 11.61 -18.70
N GLY A 386 12.23 10.96 -19.85
CA GLY A 386 12.70 9.56 -19.94
C GLY A 386 11.65 8.54 -19.54
N VAL A 387 10.36 8.92 -19.49
CA VAL A 387 9.26 7.99 -19.23
C VAL A 387 9.09 7.07 -20.42
N ARG A 388 9.06 5.76 -20.18
CA ARG A 388 8.81 4.79 -21.23
C ARG A 388 7.36 4.87 -21.69
N LEU A 389 7.15 5.29 -22.94
CA LEU A 389 5.83 5.34 -23.58
C LEU A 389 5.54 4.01 -24.31
N ALA A 390 4.28 3.63 -24.41
CA ALA A 390 3.82 2.50 -25.21
C ALA A 390 3.37 2.96 -26.60
N SER A 391 3.11 4.25 -26.78
CA SER A 391 2.84 4.91 -28.08
C SER A 391 4.07 5.65 -28.54
N ASP A 392 4.37 5.59 -29.82
CA ASP A 392 5.45 6.33 -30.51
C ASP A 392 5.06 7.76 -30.88
N ALA A 393 3.75 8.06 -30.91
CA ALA A 393 3.19 9.36 -31.16
C ALA A 393 1.80 9.50 -30.52
N VAL A 394 1.31 10.72 -30.46
CA VAL A 394 -0.10 11.02 -30.14
C VAL A 394 -0.98 10.51 -31.27
N ARG A 395 -2.06 9.80 -30.94
CA ARG A 395 -3.02 9.19 -31.87
C ARG A 395 -4.38 9.83 -31.74
N VAL A 396 -5.25 9.54 -32.70
CA VAL A 396 -6.67 9.93 -32.65
C VAL A 396 -7.49 8.65 -32.48
N GLY A 397 -8.29 8.58 -31.43
CA GLY A 397 -9.12 7.43 -31.07
C GLY A 397 -10.59 7.63 -31.37
N ALA A 398 -11.40 6.79 -30.75
CA ALA A 398 -12.86 6.84 -30.83
C ALA A 398 -13.39 8.25 -30.51
N GLY A 399 -14.40 8.73 -31.26
CA GLY A 399 -14.97 10.06 -31.06
C GLY A 399 -14.01 11.22 -31.31
N GLY A 400 -12.88 11.01 -32.03
CA GLY A 400 -11.92 12.07 -32.37
C GLY A 400 -11.01 12.52 -31.23
N HIS A 401 -11.02 11.84 -30.08
CA HIS A 401 -10.17 12.18 -28.95
C HIS A 401 -8.70 11.89 -29.26
N ARG A 402 -7.82 12.81 -28.88
CA ARG A 402 -6.37 12.62 -28.98
C ARG A 402 -5.87 11.90 -27.74
N TYR A 403 -5.00 10.88 -27.95
CA TYR A 403 -4.49 10.05 -26.86
C TYR A 403 -3.12 9.47 -27.15
N PHE A 404 -2.47 8.98 -26.09
CA PHE A 404 -1.32 8.09 -26.15
C PHE A 404 -1.23 7.22 -24.90
N PHE A 405 -0.50 6.12 -24.99
CA PHE A 405 -0.29 5.22 -23.85
C PHE A 405 1.09 5.35 -23.23
N VAL A 406 1.13 5.36 -21.90
CA VAL A 406 2.33 5.21 -21.10
C VAL A 406 2.52 3.73 -20.76
N HIS A 407 3.73 3.23 -20.97
CA HIS A 407 4.04 1.81 -20.80
C HIS A 407 3.91 1.38 -19.32
N PRO A 408 3.35 0.19 -19.02
CA PRO A 408 3.17 -0.31 -17.65
C PRO A 408 4.44 -0.29 -16.78
N ALA A 409 5.62 -0.46 -17.37
CA ALA A 409 6.89 -0.36 -16.65
C ALA A 409 7.15 1.03 -16.00
N SER A 410 6.54 2.09 -16.54
CA SER A 410 6.66 3.46 -15.99
C SER A 410 5.55 3.84 -15.04
N THR A 411 4.50 3.02 -14.92
CA THR A 411 3.25 3.32 -14.19
C THR A 411 2.94 2.29 -13.11
N GLY A 412 3.92 1.47 -12.73
CA GLY A 412 3.73 0.45 -11.70
C GLY A 412 2.89 -0.75 -12.15
N GLY A 413 2.93 -1.11 -13.45
CA GLY A 413 2.27 -2.30 -13.99
C GLY A 413 0.90 -2.06 -14.62
N VAL A 414 0.39 -0.81 -14.62
CA VAL A 414 -0.88 -0.43 -15.22
C VAL A 414 -0.63 0.26 -16.55
N LEU A 415 -1.36 -0.12 -17.59
CA LEU A 415 -1.37 0.63 -18.85
C LEU A 415 -2.14 1.95 -18.60
N LEU A 416 -1.47 3.08 -18.78
CA LEU A 416 -2.08 4.38 -18.57
C LEU A 416 -2.32 5.06 -19.92
N GLU A 417 -3.56 5.43 -20.18
CA GLU A 417 -3.94 6.24 -21.32
C GLU A 417 -3.99 7.71 -20.93
N ILE A 418 -3.39 8.56 -21.72
CA ILE A 418 -3.49 10.02 -21.57
C ILE A 418 -4.37 10.53 -22.68
N VAL A 419 -5.52 11.14 -22.31
CA VAL A 419 -6.52 11.64 -23.24
C VAL A 419 -6.69 13.15 -23.13
N GLY A 420 -6.97 13.80 -24.23
CA GLY A 420 -7.29 15.24 -24.32
C GLY A 420 -8.78 15.52 -24.15
N GLU A 421 -9.11 16.80 -23.92
CA GLU A 421 -10.47 17.26 -24.10
C GLU A 421 -10.82 17.12 -25.58
N GLY A 422 -11.81 16.28 -25.91
CA GLY A 422 -12.35 16.21 -27.25
C GLY A 422 -13.01 17.57 -27.63
N GLU A 423 -12.79 18.03 -28.83
CA GLU A 423 -13.65 19.09 -29.37
C GLU A 423 -15.08 18.53 -29.38
N VAL A 424 -15.94 19.09 -28.52
CA VAL A 424 -17.38 18.84 -28.54
C VAL A 424 -17.88 19.49 -29.82
N GLY A 425 -18.03 18.70 -30.89
CA GLY A 425 -18.71 19.07 -32.10
C GLY A 425 -20.23 18.91 -31.95
#